data_b0465c205a01a54561ffeb982a34ae69
#
_entry.id   b0465c205a01a54561ffeb982a34ae69
#
_cell.length_a   1.000
_cell.length_b   1.000
_cell.length_c   1.000
_cell.angle_alpha   90.00
_cell.angle_beta   90.00
_cell.angle_gamma   90.00
#
_symmetry.space_group_name_H-M   'P 1'
#
loop_
_entity.id
_entity.type
_entity.pdbx_description
1 polymer ?
#
loop_
_entity_poly.entity_id
_entity_poly.type
_entity_poly.pdbx_seq_one_letter_code
_entity_poly.pdbx_strand_id
1 'polypeptide(L)'
;LYEHIGKQPAIDLMEYVDEINMKYGGEGTKLYSTAGTKLKKVCMQNKLKLLDASVRHLGTDINYVVLENMYAHLKDKVDFYFDTPVESVEVLYDENTACADACSLEEARTDNVSGYAVKTADSTYESRYCIISVGRSGSKWMEKVCNDLDIPTKSNRVDIGVRVELPALIFSHLTDEPVSYTHLTLPTS
;
A
#
# COMPACT_ATOMS: atom_id res chain seq x y z
N LEU A 1 2.72 -7.01 5.66
CA LEU A 1 1.36 -6.99 6.18
C LEU A 1 1.14 -8.08 7.25
N TYR A 2 1.45 -9.35 6.96
CA TYR A 2 1.29 -10.47 7.91
C TYR A 2 2.03 -10.25 9.24
N GLU A 3 3.20 -9.66 9.21
CA GLU A 3 4.03 -9.39 10.40
C GLU A 3 3.42 -8.31 11.32
N HIS A 4 2.56 -7.44 10.77
CA HIS A 4 2.00 -6.32 11.50
C HIS A 4 0.58 -6.59 12.04
N ILE A 5 -0.26 -7.24 11.25
CA ILE A 5 -1.67 -7.44 11.60
C ILE A 5 -2.06 -8.91 11.78
N GLY A 6 -1.11 -9.83 11.59
CA GLY A 6 -1.37 -11.27 11.62
C GLY A 6 -1.81 -11.84 10.26
N LYS A 7 -1.80 -13.17 10.16
CA LYS A 7 -2.02 -13.86 8.88
C LYS A 7 -3.48 -13.75 8.41
N GLN A 8 -4.43 -14.10 9.27
CA GLN A 8 -5.84 -14.13 8.89
C GLN A 8 -6.38 -12.73 8.58
N PRO A 9 -6.18 -11.70 9.43
CA PRO A 9 -6.61 -10.35 9.10
C PRO A 9 -5.99 -9.80 7.82
N ALA A 10 -4.76 -10.20 7.50
CA ALA A 10 -4.12 -9.78 6.25
C ALA A 10 -4.76 -10.44 5.02
N ILE A 11 -5.17 -11.71 5.12
CA ILE A 11 -5.90 -12.41 4.06
C ILE A 11 -7.27 -11.75 3.86
N ASP A 12 -8.02 -11.58 4.94
CA ASP A 12 -9.37 -10.99 4.90
C ASP A 12 -9.33 -9.58 4.28
N LEU A 13 -8.31 -8.77 4.62
CA LEU A 13 -8.12 -7.45 4.03
C LEU A 13 -7.82 -7.53 2.52
N MET A 14 -6.98 -8.47 2.09
CA MET A 14 -6.67 -8.63 0.66
C MET A 14 -7.89 -9.10 -0.13
N GLU A 15 -8.68 -10.02 0.40
CA GLU A 15 -9.93 -10.48 -0.20
C GLU A 15 -10.95 -9.33 -0.29
N TYR A 16 -11.10 -8.55 0.77
CA TYR A 16 -11.95 -7.36 0.78
C TYR A 16 -11.55 -6.32 -0.29
N VAL A 17 -10.25 -6.06 -0.44
CA VAL A 17 -9.75 -5.15 -1.48
C VAL A 17 -10.00 -5.71 -2.88
N ASP A 18 -9.84 -7.03 -3.09
CA ASP A 18 -10.15 -7.68 -4.37
C ASP A 18 -11.65 -7.57 -4.70
N GLU A 19 -12.53 -7.78 -3.74
CA GLU A 19 -13.99 -7.60 -3.89
C GLU A 19 -14.34 -6.16 -4.29
N ILE A 20 -13.70 -5.16 -3.67
CA ILE A 20 -13.89 -3.76 -4.07
C ILE A 20 -13.46 -3.54 -5.53
N ASN A 21 -12.30 -4.03 -5.93
CA ASN A 21 -11.83 -3.91 -7.31
C ASN A 21 -12.80 -4.58 -8.30
N MET A 22 -13.30 -5.77 -7.97
CA MET A 22 -14.29 -6.47 -8.77
C MET A 22 -15.58 -5.66 -8.90
N LYS A 23 -16.10 -5.15 -7.78
CA LYS A 23 -17.32 -4.34 -7.74
C LYS A 23 -17.27 -3.09 -8.64
N TYR A 24 -16.08 -2.48 -8.75
CA TYR A 24 -15.91 -1.22 -9.49
C TYR A 24 -15.38 -1.40 -10.92
N GLY A 25 -15.34 -2.60 -11.45
CA GLY A 25 -15.03 -2.83 -12.87
C GLY A 25 -13.96 -3.88 -13.14
N GLY A 26 -13.46 -4.55 -12.09
CA GLY A 26 -12.51 -5.66 -12.23
C GLY A 26 -13.13 -6.98 -12.69
N GLU A 27 -14.45 -7.04 -12.91
CA GLU A 27 -15.14 -8.25 -13.33
C GLU A 27 -14.54 -8.82 -14.63
N GLY A 28 -14.44 -10.16 -14.68
CA GLY A 28 -13.87 -10.86 -15.85
C GLY A 28 -12.34 -10.98 -15.82
N THR A 29 -11.66 -10.31 -14.89
CA THR A 29 -10.21 -10.48 -14.72
C THR A 29 -9.88 -11.78 -13.99
N LYS A 30 -8.80 -12.43 -14.44
CA LYS A 30 -8.39 -13.73 -13.92
C LYS A 30 -7.51 -13.58 -12.67
N LEU A 31 -7.83 -14.38 -11.65
CA LEU A 31 -6.93 -14.56 -10.51
C LEU A 31 -5.89 -15.63 -10.86
N TYR A 32 -4.62 -15.29 -10.77
CA TYR A 32 -3.50 -16.19 -10.98
C TYR A 32 -2.95 -16.65 -9.62
N SER A 33 -2.57 -17.92 -9.53
CA SER A 33 -1.96 -18.47 -8.33
C SER A 33 -0.73 -19.31 -8.66
N THR A 34 0.34 -19.14 -7.91
CA THR A 34 1.53 -19.99 -8.00
C THR A 34 1.45 -21.21 -7.09
N ALA A 35 0.45 -21.24 -6.19
CA ALA A 35 0.26 -22.35 -5.26
C ALA A 35 -0.10 -23.65 -6.00
N GLY A 36 0.59 -24.75 -5.65
CA GLY A 36 0.31 -26.07 -6.19
C GLY A 36 0.69 -26.28 -7.67
N THR A 37 1.37 -25.35 -8.30
CA THR A 37 1.79 -25.45 -9.70
C THR A 37 2.98 -26.41 -9.88
N LYS A 38 3.05 -27.05 -11.06
CA LYS A 38 4.21 -27.87 -11.45
C LYS A 38 5.50 -27.05 -11.47
N LEU A 39 5.40 -25.76 -11.80
CA LEU A 39 6.50 -24.82 -11.83
C LEU A 39 7.21 -24.72 -10.46
N LYS A 40 6.46 -24.76 -9.36
CA LYS A 40 7.06 -24.79 -8.00
C LYS A 40 8.03 -25.94 -7.82
N LYS A 41 7.68 -27.14 -8.30
CA LYS A 41 8.55 -28.31 -8.23
C LYS A 41 9.81 -28.14 -9.08
N VAL A 42 9.66 -27.61 -10.29
CA VAL A 42 10.79 -27.31 -11.20
C VAL A 42 11.73 -26.28 -10.58
N CYS A 43 11.19 -25.22 -9.98
CA CYS A 43 12.00 -24.23 -9.27
C CYS A 43 12.80 -24.86 -8.13
N MET A 44 12.16 -25.67 -7.29
CA MET A 44 12.84 -26.36 -6.18
C MET A 44 13.96 -27.29 -6.67
N GLN A 45 13.74 -28.04 -7.77
CA GLN A 45 14.76 -28.89 -8.36
C GLN A 45 15.99 -28.13 -8.87
N ASN A 46 15.80 -26.87 -9.27
CA ASN A 46 16.86 -25.97 -9.75
C ASN A 46 17.34 -24.99 -8.66
N LYS A 47 17.08 -25.28 -7.39
CA LYS A 47 17.47 -24.42 -6.25
C LYS A 47 16.92 -22.99 -6.31
N LEU A 48 15.78 -22.82 -6.97
CA LEU A 48 15.03 -21.57 -7.01
C LEU A 48 13.86 -21.67 -6.04
N LYS A 49 13.50 -20.54 -5.44
CA LYS A 49 12.32 -20.44 -4.58
C LYS A 49 11.22 -19.68 -5.33
N LEU A 50 10.14 -20.38 -5.65
CA LEU A 50 8.92 -19.74 -6.14
C LEU A 50 8.08 -19.29 -4.94
N LEU A 51 7.73 -18.02 -4.90
CA LEU A 51 6.83 -17.50 -3.86
C LEU A 51 5.40 -17.97 -4.12
N ASP A 52 4.74 -18.44 -3.06
CA ASP A 52 3.30 -18.70 -3.10
C ASP A 52 2.58 -17.35 -3.09
N ALA A 53 1.95 -17.03 -4.19
CA ALA A 53 1.20 -15.80 -4.36
C ALA A 53 -0.09 -16.07 -5.14
N SER A 54 -1.14 -15.34 -4.80
CA SER A 54 -2.34 -15.20 -5.62
C SER A 54 -2.43 -13.75 -6.03
N VAL A 55 -2.49 -13.50 -7.34
CA VAL A 55 -2.40 -12.15 -7.90
C VAL A 55 -3.47 -11.97 -8.97
N ARG A 56 -4.21 -10.87 -8.89
CA ARG A 56 -5.08 -10.40 -9.96
C ARG A 56 -4.43 -9.23 -10.67
N HIS A 57 -4.27 -9.33 -11.97
CA HIS A 57 -3.79 -8.24 -12.79
C HIS A 57 -4.98 -7.55 -13.47
N LEU A 58 -5.22 -6.32 -13.08
CA LEU A 58 -6.23 -5.48 -13.72
C LEU A 58 -5.71 -4.88 -15.04
N GLY A 59 -4.39 -4.72 -15.15
CA GLY A 59 -3.80 -3.96 -16.26
C GLY A 59 -4.08 -2.45 -16.13
N THR A 60 -3.48 -1.66 -17.01
CA THR A 60 -3.62 -0.20 -16.96
C THR A 60 -5.04 0.23 -17.31
N ASP A 61 -5.65 -0.39 -18.32
CA ASP A 61 -6.95 0.02 -18.85
C ASP A 61 -8.08 -0.29 -17.85
N ILE A 62 -8.09 -1.50 -17.28
CA ILE A 62 -9.10 -1.88 -16.29
C ILE A 62 -8.91 -1.09 -14.97
N ASN A 63 -7.67 -0.83 -14.58
CA ASN A 63 -7.37 -0.02 -13.41
C ASN A 63 -7.95 1.39 -13.54
N TYR A 64 -7.88 1.97 -14.74
CA TYR A 64 -8.48 3.26 -15.03
C TYR A 64 -10.01 3.22 -14.83
N VAL A 65 -10.68 2.21 -15.37
CA VAL A 65 -12.14 2.02 -15.23
C VAL A 65 -12.54 1.86 -13.74
N VAL A 66 -11.78 1.07 -12.98
CA VAL A 66 -12.02 0.87 -11.54
C VAL A 66 -11.92 2.20 -10.78
N LEU A 67 -10.86 2.98 -11.04
CA LEU A 67 -10.66 4.27 -10.38
C LEU A 67 -11.74 5.29 -10.76
N GLU A 68 -12.14 5.34 -12.03
CA GLU A 68 -13.22 6.22 -12.51
C GLU A 68 -14.56 5.88 -11.84
N ASN A 69 -14.90 4.60 -11.74
CA ASN A 69 -16.12 4.16 -11.07
C ASN A 69 -16.07 4.43 -9.55
N MET A 70 -14.93 4.23 -8.90
CA MET A 70 -14.75 4.60 -7.49
C MET A 70 -14.92 6.11 -7.28
N TYR A 71 -14.32 6.92 -8.13
CA TYR A 71 -14.47 8.36 -8.09
C TYR A 71 -15.93 8.78 -8.30
N ALA A 72 -16.60 8.24 -9.31
CA ALA A 72 -18.02 8.52 -9.57
C ALA A 72 -18.92 8.16 -8.37
N HIS A 73 -18.57 7.11 -7.63
CA HIS A 73 -19.30 6.72 -6.41
C HIS A 73 -19.06 7.67 -5.23
N LEU A 74 -17.88 8.27 -5.15
CA LEU A 74 -17.45 9.05 -3.99
C LEU A 74 -17.61 10.57 -4.18
N LYS A 75 -17.61 11.08 -5.41
CA LYS A 75 -17.56 12.52 -5.72
C LYS A 75 -18.66 13.37 -5.05
N ASP A 76 -19.82 12.77 -4.78
CA ASP A 76 -20.94 13.46 -4.13
C ASP A 76 -20.94 13.25 -2.59
N LYS A 77 -19.96 12.55 -2.04
CA LYS A 77 -19.87 12.19 -0.62
C LYS A 77 -18.57 12.66 0.05
N VAL A 78 -17.58 12.97 -0.76
CA VAL A 78 -16.23 13.33 -0.31
C VAL A 78 -15.77 14.53 -1.14
N ASP A 79 -15.19 15.52 -0.48
CA ASP A 79 -14.55 16.63 -1.15
C ASP A 79 -13.18 16.22 -1.68
N PHE A 80 -12.97 16.37 -2.98
CA PHE A 80 -11.71 16.05 -3.65
C PHE A 80 -10.99 17.34 -4.03
N TYR A 81 -9.74 17.45 -3.63
CA TYR A 81 -8.85 18.54 -3.99
C TYR A 81 -7.72 18.00 -4.87
N PHE A 82 -7.86 18.18 -6.18
CA PHE A 82 -6.84 17.79 -7.16
C PHE A 82 -5.81 18.92 -7.32
N ASP A 83 -4.63 18.57 -7.79
CA ASP A 83 -3.52 19.51 -8.03
C ASP A 83 -3.20 20.40 -6.80
N THR A 84 -3.45 19.87 -5.61
CA THR A 84 -3.31 20.56 -4.34
C THR A 84 -2.23 19.88 -3.50
N PRO A 85 -0.96 20.23 -3.69
CA PRO A 85 0.13 19.65 -2.91
C PRO A 85 0.01 19.97 -1.43
N VAL A 86 0.16 18.97 -0.57
CA VAL A 86 0.25 19.15 0.87
C VAL A 86 1.68 19.52 1.25
N GLU A 87 1.85 20.63 1.95
CA GLU A 87 3.15 21.14 2.40
C GLU A 87 3.55 20.53 3.74
N SER A 88 2.62 20.51 4.71
CA SER A 88 2.85 19.97 6.05
C SER A 88 1.59 19.41 6.69
N VAL A 89 1.80 18.59 7.71
CA VAL A 89 0.76 18.08 8.61
C VAL A 89 1.20 18.42 10.03
N GLU A 90 0.31 19.03 10.79
CA GLU A 90 0.56 19.40 12.19
C GLU A 90 -0.45 18.71 13.11
N VAL A 91 -0.03 18.40 14.32
CA VAL A 91 -0.92 17.87 15.37
C VAL A 91 -1.56 19.03 16.11
N LEU A 92 -2.86 18.96 16.29
CA LEU A 92 -3.65 19.90 17.10
C LEU A 92 -3.86 19.29 18.48
N TYR A 93 -3.67 20.08 19.52
CA TYR A 93 -3.84 19.69 20.92
C TYR A 93 -4.96 20.48 21.57
N ASP A 94 -5.71 19.87 22.48
CA ASP A 94 -6.70 20.56 23.28
C ASP A 94 -6.03 21.49 24.29
N GLU A 95 -6.28 22.79 24.21
CA GLU A 95 -5.72 23.80 25.12
C GLU A 95 -6.19 23.64 26.58
N ASN A 96 -7.28 22.93 26.81
CA ASN A 96 -7.94 22.81 28.14
C ASN A 96 -7.39 21.71 29.04
N THR A 97 -6.42 20.92 28.60
CA THR A 97 -5.80 19.86 29.39
C THR A 97 -4.39 20.26 29.84
N ALA A 98 -4.28 21.33 30.61
CA ALA A 98 -3.08 21.63 31.36
C ALA A 98 -2.94 20.55 32.45
N CYS A 99 -2.11 19.54 32.20
CA CYS A 99 -1.70 18.60 33.24
C CYS A 99 -0.89 19.36 34.30
N ALA A 100 -1.47 19.53 35.47
CA ALA A 100 -0.89 20.25 36.60
C ALA A 100 0.18 19.44 37.35
N ASP A 101 0.50 18.22 36.93
CA ASP A 101 1.52 17.38 37.57
C ASP A 101 2.40 16.67 36.53
N ALA A 102 3.70 16.80 36.73
CA ALA A 102 4.78 16.28 35.90
C ALA A 102 4.75 14.75 35.78
N CYS A 103 3.95 14.23 34.85
CA CYS A 103 4.13 12.91 34.32
C CYS A 103 4.93 13.02 33.00
N SER A 104 5.77 12.03 32.71
CA SER A 104 6.76 12.06 31.63
C SER A 104 6.21 12.66 30.31
N LEU A 105 6.97 13.56 29.71
CA LEU A 105 6.61 14.34 28.51
C LEU A 105 6.17 13.49 27.30
N GLU A 106 6.46 12.19 27.28
CA GLU A 106 6.08 11.28 26.20
C GLU A 106 4.65 10.73 26.33
N GLU A 107 4.18 10.41 27.54
CA GLU A 107 2.81 9.90 27.78
C GLU A 107 1.76 11.01 27.70
N ALA A 108 2.11 12.24 28.08
CA ALA A 108 1.20 13.39 28.01
C ALA A 108 0.89 13.85 26.56
N ARG A 109 1.72 13.50 25.58
CA ARG A 109 1.55 13.91 24.18
C ARG A 109 0.46 13.12 23.44
N THR A 110 0.15 11.89 23.82
CA THR A 110 -0.81 11.05 23.10
C THR A 110 -2.25 11.26 23.55
N ASP A 111 -2.47 11.69 24.79
CA ASP A 111 -3.82 11.77 25.37
C ASP A 111 -4.56 13.10 25.05
N ASN A 112 -3.85 14.11 24.53
CA ASN A 112 -4.40 15.45 24.29
C ASN A 112 -4.51 15.83 22.81
N VAL A 113 -4.40 14.89 21.89
CA VAL A 113 -4.55 15.17 20.45
C VAL A 113 -6.01 15.40 20.11
N SER A 114 -6.36 16.63 19.74
CA SER A 114 -7.71 17.00 19.28
C SER A 114 -7.92 16.72 17.79
N GLY A 115 -6.85 16.77 16.99
CA GLY A 115 -6.92 16.53 15.56
C GLY A 115 -5.61 16.83 14.83
N TYR A 116 -5.75 17.08 13.54
CA TYR A 116 -4.66 17.36 12.62
C TYR A 116 -5.00 18.53 11.72
N ALA A 117 -4.02 19.40 11.46
CA ALA A 117 -4.09 20.44 10.46
C ALA A 117 -3.24 20.05 9.24
N VAL A 118 -3.87 19.95 8.09
CA VAL A 118 -3.22 19.68 6.79
C VAL A 118 -3.09 21.00 6.05
N LYS A 119 -1.85 21.43 5.79
CA LYS A 119 -1.54 22.71 5.17
C LYS A 119 -1.18 22.54 3.70
N THR A 120 -1.75 23.39 2.89
CA THR A 120 -1.42 23.60 1.47
C THR A 120 -0.95 25.03 1.27
N ALA A 121 -0.51 25.41 0.07
CA ALA A 121 -0.08 26.76 -0.23
C ALA A 121 -1.17 27.82 0.07
N ASP A 122 -2.45 27.46 -0.16
CA ASP A 122 -3.55 28.42 -0.14
C ASP A 122 -4.52 28.21 1.04
N SER A 123 -4.48 27.06 1.72
CA SER A 123 -5.50 26.67 2.69
C SER A 123 -4.98 25.75 3.78
N THR A 124 -5.69 25.74 4.91
CA THR A 124 -5.47 24.76 5.99
C THR A 124 -6.78 24.02 6.23
N TYR A 125 -6.69 22.69 6.27
CA TYR A 125 -7.81 21.79 6.52
C TYR A 125 -7.62 21.11 7.84
N GLU A 126 -8.62 21.15 8.71
CA GLU A 126 -8.56 20.52 10.03
C GLU A 126 -9.49 19.32 10.08
N SER A 127 -9.02 18.25 10.72
CA SER A 127 -9.81 17.04 10.93
C SER A 127 -9.35 16.26 12.15
N ARG A 128 -10.24 15.43 12.70
CA ARG A 128 -9.91 14.57 13.82
C ARG A 128 -8.92 13.45 13.48
N TYR A 129 -8.95 12.99 12.24
CA TYR A 129 -8.09 11.91 11.74
C TYR A 129 -7.46 12.33 10.42
N CYS A 130 -6.20 11.96 10.23
CA CYS A 130 -5.46 12.17 9.00
C CYS A 130 -4.88 10.85 8.50
N ILE A 131 -5.19 10.45 7.27
CA ILE A 131 -4.63 9.27 6.62
C ILE A 131 -3.70 9.73 5.51
N ILE A 132 -2.42 9.33 5.60
CA ILE A 132 -1.41 9.69 4.61
C ILE A 132 -1.07 8.48 3.75
N SER A 133 -1.28 8.59 2.44
CA SER A 133 -1.13 7.49 1.48
C SER A 133 -0.48 7.98 0.18
N VAL A 134 0.72 8.53 0.27
CA VAL A 134 1.39 9.27 -0.81
C VAL A 134 2.16 8.42 -1.84
N GLY A 135 2.29 7.12 -1.60
CA GLY A 135 3.01 6.24 -2.51
C GLY A 135 4.52 6.53 -2.62
N ARG A 136 5.16 5.99 -3.67
CA ARG A 136 6.63 6.06 -3.83
C ARG A 136 7.14 7.47 -4.12
N SER A 137 6.43 8.23 -4.92
CA SER A 137 6.83 9.60 -5.27
C SER A 137 6.84 10.54 -4.07
N GLY A 138 5.98 10.29 -3.09
CA GLY A 138 5.89 11.04 -1.85
C GLY A 138 6.81 10.58 -0.72
N SER A 139 7.68 9.59 -0.94
CA SER A 139 8.50 9.00 0.14
C SER A 139 9.38 10.01 0.87
N LYS A 140 10.02 10.93 0.15
CA LYS A 140 10.86 11.98 0.76
C LYS A 140 10.04 12.98 1.57
N TRP A 141 8.87 13.33 1.08
CA TRP A 141 7.94 14.18 1.81
C TRP A 141 7.42 13.47 3.06
N MET A 142 7.09 12.18 2.96
CA MET A 142 6.67 11.37 4.12
C MET A 142 7.78 11.24 5.17
N GLU A 143 9.04 11.10 4.77
CA GLU A 143 10.18 11.11 5.68
C GLU A 143 10.26 12.43 6.46
N LYS A 144 10.07 13.57 5.77
CA LYS A 144 9.98 14.87 6.43
C LYS A 144 8.82 14.92 7.44
N VAL A 145 7.62 14.50 7.05
CA VAL A 145 6.45 14.48 7.95
C VAL A 145 6.71 13.59 9.18
N CYS A 146 7.32 12.43 9.00
CA CYS A 146 7.68 11.57 10.14
C CYS A 146 8.66 12.25 11.08
N ASN A 147 9.66 12.95 10.56
CA ASN A 147 10.62 13.70 11.37
C ASN A 147 9.96 14.88 12.10
N ASP A 148 9.10 15.63 11.42
CA ASP A 148 8.40 16.79 11.99
C ASP A 148 7.41 16.37 13.11
N LEU A 149 6.87 15.15 13.03
CA LEU A 149 5.94 14.60 14.01
C LEU A 149 6.59 13.65 15.03
N ASP A 150 7.92 13.53 15.05
CA ASP A 150 8.67 12.60 15.91
C ASP A 150 8.24 11.13 15.75
N ILE A 151 7.82 10.72 14.57
CA ILE A 151 7.42 9.34 14.27
C ILE A 151 8.67 8.52 13.91
N PRO A 152 9.04 7.50 14.70
CA PRO A 152 10.22 6.70 14.41
C PRO A 152 10.04 5.90 13.10
N THR A 153 11.04 6.01 12.23
CA THR A 153 11.07 5.28 10.96
C THR A 153 12.11 4.18 11.00
N LYS A 154 11.82 3.08 10.29
CA LYS A 154 12.74 1.95 10.12
C LYS A 154 12.90 1.63 8.63
N SER A 155 14.15 1.45 8.21
CA SER A 155 14.44 1.02 6.85
C SER A 155 13.87 -0.38 6.60
N ASN A 156 13.15 -0.53 5.50
CA ASN A 156 12.63 -1.81 5.04
C ASN A 156 13.62 -2.51 4.10
N ARG A 157 13.43 -3.83 3.93
CA ARG A 157 14.13 -4.58 2.90
C ARG A 157 13.67 -4.12 1.52
N VAL A 158 14.61 -4.07 0.59
CA VAL A 158 14.36 -3.76 -0.81
C VAL A 158 14.66 -5.01 -1.62
N ASP A 159 13.72 -5.41 -2.46
CA ASP A 159 13.95 -6.49 -3.42
C ASP A 159 14.66 -5.92 -4.64
N ILE A 160 15.80 -6.48 -4.98
CA ILE A 160 16.55 -6.15 -6.19
C ILE A 160 16.41 -7.33 -7.14
N GLY A 161 15.94 -7.04 -8.37
CA GLY A 161 15.74 -8.05 -9.41
C GLY A 161 16.40 -7.66 -10.71
N VAL A 162 16.64 -8.66 -11.55
CA VAL A 162 17.07 -8.48 -12.94
C VAL A 162 15.86 -8.67 -13.84
N ARG A 163 15.59 -7.66 -14.68
CA ARG A 163 14.59 -7.80 -15.74
C ARG A 163 15.24 -8.52 -16.92
N VAL A 164 14.66 -9.66 -17.30
CA VAL A 164 15.09 -10.44 -18.45
C VAL A 164 14.02 -10.33 -19.53
N GLU A 165 14.43 -9.91 -20.73
CA GLU A 165 13.55 -9.85 -21.90
C GLU A 165 14.02 -10.86 -22.92
N LEU A 166 13.14 -11.75 -23.33
CA LEU A 166 13.37 -12.78 -24.35
C LEU A 166 12.14 -12.86 -25.27
N PRO A 167 12.32 -13.37 -26.53
CA PRO A 167 11.19 -13.64 -27.38
C PRO A 167 10.15 -14.54 -26.69
N ALA A 168 8.88 -14.20 -26.82
CA ALA A 168 7.77 -14.90 -26.16
C ALA A 168 7.77 -16.42 -26.43
N LEU A 169 8.16 -16.84 -27.61
CA LEU A 169 8.25 -18.26 -27.99
C LEU A 169 9.24 -19.04 -27.10
N ILE A 170 10.31 -18.43 -26.65
CA ILE A 170 11.30 -19.09 -25.77
C ILE A 170 10.73 -19.26 -24.38
N PHE A 171 9.90 -18.31 -23.94
CA PHE A 171 9.28 -18.34 -22.60
C PHE A 171 7.90 -18.99 -22.57
N SER A 172 7.33 -19.42 -23.72
CA SER A 172 5.96 -19.95 -23.80
C SER A 172 5.69 -21.04 -22.77
N HIS A 173 6.64 -21.94 -22.55
CA HIS A 173 6.53 -23.03 -21.57
C HIS A 173 6.39 -22.56 -20.11
N LEU A 174 6.71 -21.28 -19.81
CA LEU A 174 6.53 -20.65 -18.51
C LEU A 174 5.32 -19.70 -18.49
N THR A 175 5.04 -19.03 -19.62
CA THR A 175 3.99 -18.01 -19.70
C THR A 175 2.63 -18.58 -20.07
N ASP A 176 2.59 -19.75 -20.74
CA ASP A 176 1.35 -20.45 -21.08
C ASP A 176 0.73 -21.18 -19.87
N GLU A 177 1.52 -21.49 -18.84
CA GLU A 177 0.97 -21.78 -17.53
C GLU A 177 0.40 -20.50 -16.91
N PRO A 178 -0.71 -20.57 -16.13
CA PRO A 178 -1.50 -19.39 -15.76
C PRO A 178 -0.83 -18.48 -14.69
N VAL A 179 0.37 -18.02 -14.98
CA VAL A 179 1.11 -17.08 -14.12
C VAL A 179 1.52 -15.88 -14.95
N SER A 180 0.80 -14.80 -14.79
CA SER A 180 1.05 -13.55 -15.53
C SER A 180 2.44 -12.94 -15.27
N TYR A 181 2.99 -13.14 -14.07
CA TYR A 181 4.36 -12.77 -13.68
C TYR A 181 4.92 -13.82 -12.74
N THR A 182 6.10 -14.29 -13.05
CA THR A 182 6.81 -15.24 -12.20
C THR A 182 7.86 -14.48 -11.41
N HIS A 183 7.65 -14.32 -10.11
CA HIS A 183 8.69 -13.84 -9.19
C HIS A 183 9.53 -15.04 -8.75
N LEU A 184 10.70 -15.18 -9.36
CA LEU A 184 11.70 -16.17 -8.94
C LEU A 184 12.71 -15.46 -8.03
N THR A 185 12.85 -15.93 -6.80
CA THR A 185 13.88 -15.44 -5.89
C THR A 185 14.97 -16.48 -5.76
N LEU A 186 16.22 -16.05 -5.83
CA LEU A 186 17.35 -16.88 -5.44
C LEU A 186 17.37 -16.98 -3.91
N PRO A 187 17.67 -18.15 -3.34
CA PRO A 187 17.88 -18.26 -1.92
C PRO A 187 19.10 -17.42 -1.54
N THR A 188 18.90 -16.41 -0.72
CA THR A 188 20.01 -15.73 -0.04
C THR A 188 20.46 -16.63 1.09
N SER A 189 21.70 -17.10 1.02
CA SER A 189 22.38 -17.83 2.09
C SER A 189 22.55 -16.99 3.34
#